data_bab419c4c4a5ef77905db17163ebb3f8
#
_entry.id   bab419c4c4a5ef77905db17163ebb3f8
#
_cell.length_a   1.000
_cell.length_b   1.000
_cell.length_c   1.000
_cell.angle_alpha   90.00
_cell.angle_beta   90.00
_cell.angle_gamma   90.00
#
_symmetry.space_group_name_H-M   'P 1'
#
loop_
_entity.id
_entity.type
_entity.pdbx_description
1 polymer ?
#
loop_
_entity_poly.entity_id
_entity_poly.type
_entity_poly.pdbx_seq_one_letter_code
_entity_poly.pdbx_strand_id
1 'polypeptide(L)'
;MVETYLGSLPSTGRSETWQNVGIKMPDGIVENSAIKGIDPKSMVRVIFNGDFEYSKENSHILSSLEGVMEIKLREILREDMGGTYGVWIWADPIHYPNEKYEFNIMFGCAPENVDTLTQALFAQIDSIQTFGIDIDYISKVQEK
;
A
#
# COMPACT_ATOMS: atom_id res chain seq x y z
N MET A 1 -10.32 -30.45 -18.42
CA MET A 1 -11.06 -29.17 -18.44
C MET A 1 -10.18 -28.02 -18.99
N VAL A 2 -9.01 -27.70 -18.42
CA VAL A 2 -8.12 -26.64 -18.91
C VAL A 2 -7.71 -26.87 -20.36
N GLU A 3 -7.25 -28.06 -20.71
CA GLU A 3 -6.89 -28.44 -22.09
C GLU A 3 -8.07 -28.29 -23.07
N THR A 4 -9.29 -28.64 -22.64
CA THR A 4 -10.48 -28.58 -23.49
C THR A 4 -10.92 -27.14 -23.77
N TYR A 5 -10.85 -26.25 -22.78
CA TYR A 5 -11.39 -24.90 -22.91
C TYR A 5 -10.34 -23.82 -23.17
N LEU A 6 -9.11 -24.00 -22.68
CA LEU A 6 -8.03 -23.06 -22.90
C LEU A 6 -7.04 -23.52 -23.96
N GLY A 7 -6.68 -24.84 -23.95
CA GLY A 7 -5.74 -25.39 -24.92
C GLY A 7 -6.30 -25.50 -26.35
N SER A 8 -7.65 -25.47 -26.50
CA SER A 8 -8.31 -25.46 -27.82
C SER A 8 -8.50 -24.04 -28.40
N LEU A 9 -8.12 -23.00 -27.69
CA LEU A 9 -8.20 -21.64 -28.22
C LEU A 9 -7.25 -21.47 -29.40
N PRO A 10 -7.69 -20.84 -30.50
CA PRO A 10 -6.84 -20.63 -31.65
C PRO A 10 -5.65 -19.74 -31.27
N SER A 11 -4.45 -20.24 -31.58
CA SER A 11 -3.22 -19.43 -31.45
C SER A 11 -2.97 -18.69 -32.74
N THR A 12 -2.85 -17.38 -32.66
CA THR A 12 -2.48 -16.53 -33.83
C THR A 12 -0.97 -16.56 -34.10
N GLY A 13 -0.17 -17.19 -33.23
CA GLY A 13 1.30 -17.13 -33.30
C GLY A 13 1.87 -15.73 -33.08
N ARG A 14 1.05 -14.77 -32.65
CA ARG A 14 1.48 -13.39 -32.40
C ARG A 14 2.31 -13.32 -31.14
N SER A 15 3.50 -12.77 -31.25
CA SER A 15 4.33 -12.40 -30.09
C SER A 15 4.08 -10.93 -29.77
N GLU A 16 3.68 -10.68 -28.55
CA GLU A 16 3.46 -9.32 -28.07
C GLU A 16 4.60 -8.90 -27.15
N THR A 17 5.02 -7.66 -27.28
CA THR A 17 5.98 -7.04 -26.38
C THR A 17 5.31 -5.87 -25.68
N TRP A 18 5.65 -5.67 -24.42
CA TRP A 18 5.19 -4.50 -23.69
C TRP A 18 5.79 -3.21 -24.28
N GLN A 19 5.06 -2.12 -24.15
CA GLN A 19 5.53 -0.79 -24.53
C GLN A 19 5.38 0.16 -23.34
N ASN A 20 6.45 0.91 -23.06
CA ASN A 20 6.37 2.00 -22.09
C ASN A 20 5.57 3.17 -22.71
N VAL A 21 4.35 3.36 -22.24
CA VAL A 21 3.46 4.44 -22.69
C VAL A 21 3.70 5.76 -21.96
N GLY A 22 4.76 5.85 -21.14
CA GLY A 22 5.18 7.10 -20.49
C GLY A 22 4.38 7.46 -19.24
N ILE A 23 3.58 6.55 -18.68
CA ILE A 23 2.90 6.77 -17.39
C ILE A 23 3.97 6.86 -16.29
N LYS A 24 3.95 7.95 -15.53
CA LYS A 24 4.84 8.19 -14.41
C LYS A 24 4.04 8.47 -13.16
N MET A 25 4.54 7.96 -12.04
CA MET A 25 4.06 8.38 -10.73
C MET A 25 4.44 9.86 -10.50
N PRO A 26 3.63 10.61 -9.75
CA PRO A 26 3.98 11.98 -9.37
C PRO A 26 5.30 12.04 -8.61
N ASP A 27 6.10 13.03 -8.91
CA ASP A 27 7.29 13.37 -8.12
C ASP A 27 6.91 14.38 -7.02
N GLY A 28 7.51 14.23 -5.83
CA GLY A 28 7.28 15.12 -4.70
C GLY A 28 5.94 14.87 -3.99
N ILE A 29 5.52 15.83 -3.18
CA ILE A 29 4.29 15.74 -2.41
C ILE A 29 3.14 16.31 -3.23
N VAL A 30 2.11 15.49 -3.46
CA VAL A 30 0.88 15.89 -4.16
C VAL A 30 -0.30 15.64 -3.22
N GLU A 31 -1.05 16.69 -2.91
CA GLU A 31 -2.25 16.63 -2.09
C GLU A 31 -3.48 16.96 -2.92
N ASN A 32 -4.49 16.11 -2.84
CA ASN A 32 -5.77 16.32 -3.49
C ASN A 32 -6.91 15.96 -2.54
N SER A 33 -8.00 16.70 -2.63
CA SER A 33 -9.22 16.38 -1.90
C SER A 33 -10.45 16.50 -2.81
N ALA A 34 -11.45 15.66 -2.55
CA ALA A 34 -12.74 15.72 -3.24
C ALA A 34 -13.86 15.55 -2.20
N ILE A 35 -14.83 16.45 -2.27
CA ILE A 35 -16.01 16.38 -1.39
C ILE A 35 -17.19 15.93 -2.23
N LYS A 36 -17.79 14.78 -1.87
CA LYS A 36 -18.96 14.23 -2.56
C LYS A 36 -19.76 13.33 -1.61
N GLY A 37 -21.06 13.41 -1.66
CA GLY A 37 -21.95 12.62 -0.82
C GLY A 37 -22.60 13.47 0.29
N ILE A 38 -23.45 12.81 1.09
CA ILE A 38 -24.25 13.45 2.14
C ILE A 38 -23.80 12.98 3.53
N ASP A 39 -23.33 11.73 3.63
CA ASP A 39 -22.87 11.15 4.90
C ASP A 39 -21.55 11.81 5.37
N PRO A 40 -21.42 12.13 6.67
CA PRO A 40 -20.19 12.71 7.22
C PRO A 40 -19.12 11.61 7.39
N LYS A 41 -18.57 11.16 6.28
CA LYS A 41 -17.51 10.12 6.22
C LYS A 41 -16.37 10.61 5.34
N SER A 42 -15.17 10.38 5.79
CA SER A 42 -13.95 10.63 5.01
C SER A 42 -13.18 9.35 4.78
N MET A 43 -12.51 9.29 3.64
CA MET A 43 -11.54 8.27 3.30
C MET A 43 -10.21 8.97 3.01
N VAL A 44 -9.18 8.59 3.76
CA VAL A 44 -7.82 9.06 3.54
C VAL A 44 -7.05 7.97 2.85
N ARG A 45 -6.30 8.31 1.82
CA ARG A 45 -5.35 7.43 1.15
C ARG A 45 -4.00 8.14 1.05
N VAL A 46 -2.97 7.51 1.59
CA VAL A 46 -1.59 7.95 1.47
C VAL A 46 -0.85 6.95 0.61
N ILE A 47 -0.13 7.43 -0.39
CA ILE A 47 0.62 6.61 -1.34
C ILE A 47 2.08 7.06 -1.31
N PHE A 48 2.97 6.13 -0.98
CA PHE A 48 4.41 6.31 -1.17
C PHE A 48 4.83 5.56 -2.43
N ASN A 49 5.65 6.18 -3.22
CA ASN A 49 6.24 5.55 -4.40
C ASN A 49 7.71 5.94 -4.54
N GLY A 50 8.47 5.10 -5.21
CA GLY A 50 9.89 5.36 -5.44
C GLY A 50 10.54 4.30 -6.32
N ASP A 51 11.85 4.47 -6.56
CA ASP A 51 12.64 3.46 -7.24
C ASP A 51 12.76 2.21 -6.38
N PHE A 52 12.79 1.05 -7.03
CA PHE A 52 12.80 -0.25 -6.37
C PHE A 52 13.62 -1.23 -7.20
N GLU A 53 14.57 -1.89 -6.58
CA GLU A 53 15.27 -2.98 -7.21
C GLU A 53 14.42 -4.26 -7.10
N TYR A 54 13.83 -4.66 -8.22
CA TYR A 54 12.91 -5.80 -8.23
C TYR A 54 13.65 -7.13 -8.06
N SER A 55 13.50 -7.74 -6.90
CA SER A 55 13.98 -9.08 -6.58
C SER A 55 13.00 -9.80 -5.67
N LYS A 56 13.14 -11.13 -5.56
CA LYS A 56 12.31 -11.90 -4.61
C LYS A 56 12.56 -11.47 -3.17
N GLU A 57 13.82 -11.18 -2.85
CA GLU A 57 14.23 -10.74 -1.51
C GLU A 57 13.61 -9.38 -1.18
N ASN A 58 13.78 -8.38 -2.04
CA ASN A 58 13.23 -7.05 -1.84
C ASN A 58 11.70 -7.06 -1.82
N SER A 59 11.06 -7.86 -2.68
CA SER A 59 9.61 -8.03 -2.67
C SER A 59 9.12 -8.65 -1.35
N HIS A 60 9.86 -9.61 -0.79
CA HIS A 60 9.54 -10.19 0.51
C HIS A 60 9.74 -9.18 1.65
N ILE A 61 10.80 -8.37 1.61
CA ILE A 61 11.03 -7.30 2.59
C ILE A 61 9.88 -6.28 2.54
N LEU A 62 9.46 -5.87 1.34
CA LEU A 62 8.35 -4.93 1.16
C LEU A 62 7.03 -5.50 1.72
N SER A 63 6.74 -6.77 1.46
CA SER A 63 5.56 -7.46 2.01
C SER A 63 5.64 -7.63 3.53
N SER A 64 6.83 -7.87 4.08
CA SER A 64 7.02 -7.94 5.53
C SER A 64 6.79 -6.57 6.19
N LEU A 65 7.25 -5.50 5.56
CA LEU A 65 6.98 -4.13 6.01
C LEU A 65 5.48 -3.82 5.98
N GLU A 66 4.78 -4.23 4.93
CA GLU A 66 3.31 -4.13 4.83
C GLU A 66 2.64 -4.79 6.05
N GLY A 67 3.02 -6.02 6.37
CA GLY A 67 2.46 -6.76 7.51
C GLY A 67 2.72 -6.08 8.87
N VAL A 68 3.92 -5.55 9.08
CA VAL A 68 4.26 -4.80 10.30
C VAL A 68 3.44 -3.52 10.40
N MET A 69 3.37 -2.75 9.32
CA MET A 69 2.62 -1.50 9.27
C MET A 69 1.12 -1.73 9.48
N GLU A 70 0.57 -2.81 8.92
CA GLU A 70 -0.84 -3.19 9.11
C GLU A 70 -1.16 -3.40 10.60
N ILE A 71 -0.32 -4.16 11.31
CA ILE A 71 -0.51 -4.42 12.74
C ILE A 71 -0.39 -3.10 13.52
N LYS A 72 0.70 -2.37 13.32
CA LYS A 72 1.03 -1.18 14.10
C LYS A 72 0.03 -0.04 13.90
N LEU A 73 -0.35 0.24 12.65
CA LEU A 73 -1.32 1.31 12.38
C LEU A 73 -2.74 0.95 12.81
N ARG A 74 -3.11 -0.33 12.75
CA ARG A 74 -4.38 -0.79 13.29
C ARG A 74 -4.44 -0.60 14.80
N GLU A 75 -3.41 -1.01 15.54
CA GLU A 75 -3.33 -0.81 16.98
C GLU A 75 -3.50 0.67 17.34
N ILE A 76 -2.76 1.56 16.70
CA ILE A 76 -2.76 2.99 17.04
C ILE A 76 -4.03 3.71 16.57
N LEU A 77 -4.35 3.62 15.28
CA LEU A 77 -5.42 4.43 14.71
C LEU A 77 -6.81 3.91 15.09
N ARG A 78 -6.96 2.60 15.26
CA ARG A 78 -8.23 1.97 15.57
C ARG A 78 -8.39 1.67 17.06
N GLU A 79 -7.43 1.01 17.67
CA GLU A 79 -7.56 0.50 19.05
C GLU A 79 -7.29 1.59 20.08
N ASP A 80 -6.18 2.32 19.95
CA ASP A 80 -5.82 3.37 20.92
C ASP A 80 -6.62 4.66 20.72
N MET A 81 -6.74 5.12 19.48
CA MET A 81 -7.42 6.39 19.19
C MET A 81 -8.91 6.23 18.92
N GLY A 82 -9.37 5.03 18.55
CA GLY A 82 -10.78 4.78 18.21
C GLY A 82 -11.31 5.61 17.04
N GLY A 83 -10.41 6.23 16.27
CA GLY A 83 -10.76 7.25 15.27
C GLY A 83 -11.08 6.70 13.89
N THR A 84 -10.86 5.41 13.63
CA THR A 84 -11.09 4.81 12.31
C THR A 84 -11.97 3.57 12.38
N TYR A 85 -12.69 3.32 11.29
CA TYR A 85 -13.47 2.10 11.08
C TYR A 85 -12.57 0.92 10.65
N GLY A 86 -11.44 1.19 10.03
CA GLY A 86 -10.47 0.20 9.59
C GLY A 86 -9.29 0.84 8.88
N VAL A 87 -8.19 0.12 8.88
CA VAL A 87 -6.95 0.48 8.18
C VAL A 87 -6.65 -0.62 7.17
N TRP A 88 -6.37 -0.24 5.94
CA TRP A 88 -5.97 -1.13 4.85
C TRP A 88 -4.61 -0.70 4.35
N ILE A 89 -3.72 -1.66 4.22
CA ILE A 89 -2.36 -1.44 3.73
C ILE A 89 -2.09 -2.48 2.66
N TRP A 90 -1.45 -2.07 1.59
CA TRP A 90 -0.93 -2.97 0.56
C TRP A 90 0.28 -2.35 -0.12
N ALA A 91 1.19 -3.21 -0.54
CA ALA A 91 2.42 -2.81 -1.16
C ALA A 91 2.65 -3.59 -2.47
N ASP A 92 2.92 -2.89 -3.55
CA ASP A 92 3.09 -3.44 -4.88
C ASP A 92 4.52 -3.22 -5.38
N PRO A 93 5.34 -4.29 -5.48
CA PRO A 93 6.60 -4.22 -6.19
C PRO A 93 6.33 -4.29 -7.70
N ILE A 94 6.62 -3.21 -8.41
CA ILE A 94 6.37 -3.06 -9.84
C ILE A 94 7.66 -3.35 -10.60
N HIS A 95 7.64 -4.33 -11.51
CA HIS A 95 8.81 -4.68 -12.34
C HIS A 95 8.80 -3.93 -13.68
N TYR A 96 7.64 -3.81 -14.32
CA TYR A 96 7.49 -3.21 -15.64
C TYR A 96 6.55 -1.99 -15.63
N PRO A 97 6.79 -0.97 -16.47
CA PRO A 97 7.91 -0.77 -17.39
C PRO A 97 9.20 -0.29 -16.73
N ASN A 98 9.13 0.18 -15.51
CA ASN A 98 10.25 0.63 -14.68
C ASN A 98 10.13 0.01 -13.30
N GLU A 99 11.25 -0.36 -12.72
CA GLU A 99 11.29 -0.95 -11.39
C GLU A 99 10.97 0.11 -10.33
N LYS A 100 9.82 -0.05 -9.70
CA LYS A 100 9.24 0.89 -8.72
C LYS A 100 8.56 0.12 -7.61
N TYR A 101 8.24 0.81 -6.52
CA TYR A 101 7.28 0.34 -5.54
C TYR A 101 6.14 1.33 -5.37
N GLU A 102 5.00 0.83 -4.97
CA GLU A 102 3.88 1.58 -4.42
C GLU A 102 3.54 1.02 -3.04
N PHE A 103 3.48 1.87 -2.03
CA PHE A 103 3.05 1.49 -0.70
C PHE A 103 1.84 2.33 -0.33
N ASN A 104 0.71 1.68 -0.14
CA ASN A 104 -0.57 2.31 0.05
C ASN A 104 -1.07 2.12 1.47
N ILE A 105 -1.54 3.19 2.09
CA ILE A 105 -2.19 3.19 3.39
C ILE A 105 -3.54 3.88 3.22
N MET A 106 -4.62 3.23 3.62
CA MET A 106 -5.96 3.77 3.51
C MET A 106 -6.73 3.55 4.81
N PHE A 107 -7.44 4.58 5.26
CA PHE A 107 -8.32 4.47 6.41
C PHE A 107 -9.57 5.35 6.26
N GLY A 108 -10.67 4.88 6.85
CA GLY A 108 -11.93 5.60 6.89
C GLY A 108 -12.20 6.20 8.28
N CYS A 109 -12.64 7.45 8.34
CA CYS A 109 -12.90 8.13 9.60
C CYS A 109 -14.02 9.19 9.48
N ALA A 110 -14.41 9.78 10.60
CA ALA A 110 -15.21 10.99 10.59
C ALA A 110 -14.37 12.20 10.08
N PRO A 111 -14.97 13.17 9.38
CA PRO A 111 -14.24 14.30 8.78
C PRO A 111 -13.37 15.07 9.77
N GLU A 112 -13.85 15.25 11.00
CA GLU A 112 -13.13 15.94 12.08
C GLU A 112 -11.86 15.21 12.55
N ASN A 113 -11.73 13.92 12.28
CA ASN A 113 -10.59 13.11 12.69
C ASN A 113 -9.50 12.98 11.61
N VAL A 114 -9.74 13.49 10.40
CA VAL A 114 -8.80 13.34 9.27
C VAL A 114 -7.40 13.83 9.63
N ASP A 115 -7.28 15.07 10.09
CA ASP A 115 -5.98 15.68 10.38
C ASP A 115 -5.26 14.95 11.54
N THR A 116 -5.99 14.65 12.61
CA THR A 116 -5.43 13.99 13.80
C THR A 116 -4.90 12.60 13.46
N LEU A 117 -5.68 11.80 12.72
CA LEU A 117 -5.26 10.44 12.33
C LEU A 117 -4.13 10.46 11.30
N THR A 118 -4.15 11.42 10.38
CA THR A 118 -3.07 11.58 9.40
C THR A 118 -1.77 11.96 10.09
N GLN A 119 -1.79 12.88 11.05
CA GLN A 119 -0.61 13.22 11.86
C GLN A 119 -0.10 12.02 12.66
N ALA A 120 -0.98 11.25 13.27
CA ALA A 120 -0.60 10.04 14.02
C ALA A 120 0.04 8.99 13.09
N LEU A 121 -0.48 8.80 11.87
CA LEU A 121 0.10 7.93 10.86
C LEU A 121 1.55 8.35 10.53
N PHE A 122 1.78 9.61 10.19
CA PHE A 122 3.12 10.09 9.87
C PHE A 122 4.06 10.01 11.07
N ALA A 123 3.59 10.31 12.29
CA ALA A 123 4.39 10.15 13.49
C ALA A 123 4.86 8.70 13.71
N GLN A 124 4.04 7.71 13.33
CA GLN A 124 4.46 6.30 13.40
C GLN A 124 5.49 5.93 12.33
N ILE A 125 5.36 6.49 11.13
CA ILE A 125 6.38 6.29 10.07
C ILE A 125 7.71 6.88 10.54
N ASP A 126 7.72 8.10 11.06
CA ASP A 126 8.91 8.78 11.59
C ASP A 126 9.53 7.98 12.74
N SER A 127 8.69 7.42 13.62
CA SER A 127 9.14 6.55 14.73
C SER A 127 9.85 5.30 14.21
N ILE A 128 9.29 4.63 13.20
CA ILE A 128 9.90 3.44 12.59
C ILE A 128 11.22 3.81 11.91
N GLN A 129 11.28 4.93 11.21
CA GLN A 129 12.51 5.40 10.55
C GLN A 129 13.61 5.74 11.54
N THR A 130 13.24 6.29 12.70
CA THR A 130 14.19 6.74 13.73
C THR A 130 14.67 5.61 14.63
N PHE A 131 13.78 4.76 15.08
CA PHE A 131 14.02 3.75 16.12
C PHE A 131 14.02 2.32 15.60
N GLY A 132 13.62 2.12 14.34
CA GLY A 132 13.45 0.79 13.77
C GLY A 132 12.13 0.13 14.16
N ILE A 133 12.01 -1.15 13.81
CA ILE A 133 10.85 -1.99 14.08
C ILE A 133 11.17 -2.88 15.28
N ASP A 134 10.28 -2.89 16.28
CA ASP A 134 10.37 -3.80 17.40
C ASP A 134 10.28 -5.26 16.94
N ILE A 135 11.12 -6.11 17.53
CA ILE A 135 11.21 -7.54 17.21
C ILE A 135 9.87 -8.27 17.38
N ASP A 136 9.05 -7.82 18.31
CA ASP A 136 7.73 -8.41 18.55
C ASP A 136 6.81 -8.27 17.34
N TYR A 137 6.85 -7.15 16.60
CA TYR A 137 6.08 -6.97 15.38
C TYR A 137 6.59 -7.87 14.24
N ILE A 138 7.91 -8.04 14.14
CA ILE A 138 8.53 -8.94 13.16
C ILE A 138 8.07 -10.37 13.43
N SER A 139 8.11 -10.81 14.68
CA SER A 139 7.67 -12.15 15.09
C SER A 139 6.19 -12.39 14.76
N LYS A 140 5.31 -11.43 15.05
CA LYS A 140 3.88 -11.50 14.72
C LYS A 140 3.62 -11.65 13.21
N VAL A 141 4.46 -11.05 12.36
CA VAL A 141 4.33 -11.18 10.90
C VAL A 141 4.83 -12.54 10.40
N GLN A 142 5.86 -13.11 11.03
CA GLN A 142 6.39 -14.43 10.67
C GLN A 142 5.45 -15.59 11.04
N GLU A 143 4.54 -15.39 11.98
CA GLU A 143 3.55 -16.39 12.41
C GLU A 143 2.28 -16.42 11.53
N LYS A 144 2.08 -15.44 10.64
CA LYS A 144 0.96 -15.39 9.67
C LYS A 144 1.29 -16.19 8.41
#